data_d50ef78f717c9ef207d3586db08daeca
#
_entry.id   d50ef78f717c9ef207d3586db08daeca
#
_cell.length_a   1.000
_cell.length_b   1.000
_cell.length_c   1.000
_cell.angle_alpha   90.00
_cell.angle_beta   90.00
_cell.angle_gamma   90.00
#
_symmetry.space_group_name_H-M   'P 1'
#
loop_
_entity.id
_entity.type
_entity.pdbx_description
1 polymer ?
#
loop_
_entity_poly.entity_id
_entity_poly.type
_entity_poly.pdbx_seq_one_letter_code
_entity_poly.pdbx_strand_id
1 'polypeptide(L)'
;MSVTVRSYLSPTLVLLAFDWPQAASRDDFLGFAIRRTPGFRSTDGQTRAASSWLPNRLTFDGPVADTQRDAPTDQAPIQKFMWWDARIDPPDRGQSFRYDVYPVVGHPDQLQVLDAEAGHCAITLPEHVVDGIGTWFNRAVVSSQAFSRQVAALGLGQHDKPSDAQALALRTWLANDLQQVFELMLEPATRAASAVYHLTDTLWAIPAFEAFGKRHGKQALAIVYDAHLTQRSGGKPPLPSPNQPAVDLLRDLASLAPRDRTRIMHDKFIVTDAANGDPQPARLLTGSANFTTEGITEQANVLHSFDSAILAGLYNDRARALAANPSIADTAQLSHGWSEPARVGSASVRVAFSPEPGKQRTEIDAIVAAIQAARHSVVFCLFMPTDAPLRDACFAAGDAGRMMFGLVNSISVKGAQAAEANQHDGKTLNSSQLANLSLYHRSREQRDVIDAEYFSPATVPKGFEPEMRVFPGEAAPPYPPVVIHHKFIVIDAEGENPIVYTGSANMSSNSEHYNDENLLEIRDRRIAGTYLAEFLRLYEHYRARALAIEAKRSGGATHADAHPTLSLQPDSRWARKYFVEGSPEAKARIALATPVRDV
;
A
#
# COMPACT_ATOMS: atom_id res chain seq x y z
N MET A 1 5.27 -31.80 -16.12
CA MET A 1 6.22 -30.87 -15.42
C MET A 1 5.48 -30.30 -14.22
N SER A 2 6.14 -30.28 -13.06
CA SER A 2 5.53 -29.74 -11.84
C SER A 2 5.34 -28.22 -11.91
N VAL A 3 4.41 -27.70 -11.11
CA VAL A 3 4.21 -26.27 -10.92
C VAL A 3 5.48 -25.64 -10.33
N THR A 4 5.94 -24.53 -10.88
CA THR A 4 6.96 -23.68 -10.24
C THR A 4 6.26 -22.75 -9.26
N VAL A 5 6.77 -22.62 -8.03
CA VAL A 5 6.19 -21.77 -6.99
C VAL A 5 7.26 -20.84 -6.44
N ARG A 6 6.92 -19.56 -6.32
CA ARG A 6 7.73 -18.53 -5.67
C ARG A 6 6.89 -17.74 -4.67
N SER A 7 7.51 -17.27 -3.59
CA SER A 7 6.82 -16.52 -2.54
C SER A 7 7.45 -15.14 -2.32
N TYR A 8 6.61 -14.17 -1.98
CA TYR A 8 6.99 -12.83 -1.55
C TYR A 8 6.31 -12.58 -0.21
N LEU A 9 7.07 -12.13 0.78
CA LEU A 9 6.67 -12.16 2.18
C LEU A 9 6.49 -10.76 2.75
N SER A 10 5.36 -10.56 3.41
CA SER A 10 5.11 -9.48 4.35
C SER A 10 4.89 -10.10 5.74
N PRO A 11 5.11 -9.39 6.85
CA PRO A 11 4.78 -9.89 8.19
C PRO A 11 3.32 -10.33 8.38
N THR A 12 2.43 -9.90 7.49
CA THR A 12 0.97 -10.13 7.60
C THR A 12 0.36 -10.76 6.35
N LEU A 13 1.21 -11.13 5.37
CA LEU A 13 0.76 -11.61 4.07
C LEU A 13 1.82 -12.47 3.39
N VAL A 14 1.39 -13.55 2.74
CA VAL A 14 2.22 -14.34 1.83
C VAL A 14 1.62 -14.26 0.43
N LEU A 15 2.34 -13.66 -0.50
CA LEU A 15 2.02 -13.75 -1.92
C LEU A 15 2.71 -14.98 -2.50
N LEU A 16 1.94 -15.85 -3.14
CA LEU A 16 2.40 -16.99 -3.90
C LEU A 16 2.23 -16.68 -5.40
N ALA A 17 3.30 -16.75 -6.16
CA ALA A 17 3.30 -16.71 -7.60
C ALA A 17 3.69 -18.09 -8.13
N PHE A 18 2.99 -18.55 -9.16
CA PHE A 18 3.21 -19.91 -9.67
C PHE A 18 3.04 -19.96 -11.18
N ASP A 19 3.73 -20.90 -11.81
CA ASP A 19 3.64 -21.17 -13.23
C ASP A 19 3.50 -22.67 -13.50
N TRP A 20 2.69 -23.00 -14.47
CA TRP A 20 2.50 -24.36 -14.97
C TRP A 20 2.36 -24.32 -16.49
N PRO A 21 3.45 -24.54 -17.23
CA PRO A 21 3.47 -24.37 -18.70
C PRO A 21 2.45 -25.24 -19.44
N GLN A 22 2.08 -26.41 -18.90
CA GLN A 22 1.03 -27.27 -19.47
C GLN A 22 -0.35 -26.62 -19.52
N ALA A 23 -0.61 -25.62 -18.69
CA ALA A 23 -1.86 -24.86 -18.70
C ALA A 23 -2.18 -24.25 -20.07
N ALA A 24 -1.15 -23.92 -20.88
CA ALA A 24 -1.32 -23.36 -22.21
C ALA A 24 -2.02 -24.30 -23.21
N SER A 25 -1.89 -25.62 -23.01
CA SER A 25 -2.34 -26.66 -23.94
C SER A 25 -3.42 -27.58 -23.38
N ARG A 26 -3.88 -27.34 -22.15
CA ARG A 26 -4.90 -28.18 -21.50
C ARG A 26 -6.27 -27.53 -21.54
N ASP A 27 -7.21 -28.14 -22.25
CA ASP A 27 -8.58 -27.63 -22.35
C ASP A 27 -9.40 -27.87 -21.06
N ASP A 28 -8.99 -28.86 -20.24
CA ASP A 28 -9.62 -29.24 -18.99
C ASP A 28 -9.02 -28.55 -17.74
N PHE A 29 -8.15 -27.55 -17.93
CA PHE A 29 -7.52 -26.86 -16.82
C PHE A 29 -8.46 -25.85 -16.15
N LEU A 30 -8.82 -26.10 -14.88
CA LEU A 30 -9.80 -25.33 -14.12
C LEU A 30 -9.18 -24.32 -13.14
N GLY A 31 -7.90 -24.45 -12.80
CA GLY A 31 -7.22 -23.55 -11.89
C GLY A 31 -6.22 -24.25 -10.96
N PHE A 32 -5.92 -23.62 -9.84
CA PHE A 32 -4.99 -24.16 -8.85
C PHE A 32 -5.66 -24.36 -7.48
N ALA A 33 -5.35 -25.47 -6.81
CA ALA A 33 -5.62 -25.66 -5.39
C ALA A 33 -4.33 -25.38 -4.60
N ILE A 34 -4.44 -24.70 -3.45
CA ILE A 34 -3.28 -24.30 -2.64
C ILE A 34 -3.49 -24.78 -1.22
N ARG A 35 -2.57 -25.62 -0.72
CA ARG A 35 -2.58 -26.15 0.64
C ARG A 35 -1.46 -25.56 1.48
N ARG A 36 -1.79 -25.03 2.66
CA ARG A 36 -0.87 -24.53 3.66
C ARG A 36 -0.65 -25.56 4.78
N THR A 37 0.59 -25.76 5.18
CA THR A 37 1.01 -26.59 6.31
C THR A 37 2.02 -25.84 7.20
N PRO A 38 1.82 -25.69 8.52
CA PRO A 38 0.60 -26.02 9.27
C PRO A 38 -0.59 -25.17 8.83
N GLY A 39 -1.81 -25.67 9.04
CA GLY A 39 -3.05 -25.04 8.60
C GLY A 39 -3.45 -23.81 9.40
N PHE A 40 -4.72 -23.41 9.28
CA PHE A 40 -5.26 -22.24 9.99
C PHE A 40 -5.52 -22.56 11.46
N ARG A 41 -5.45 -21.51 12.30
CA ARG A 41 -5.92 -21.57 13.69
C ARG A 41 -7.45 -21.59 13.72
N SER A 42 -8.01 -22.20 14.77
CA SER A 42 -9.42 -22.07 15.11
C SER A 42 -9.76 -20.63 15.46
N THR A 43 -11.04 -20.26 15.37
CA THR A 43 -11.52 -18.90 15.65
C THR A 43 -11.17 -18.43 17.09
N ASP A 44 -11.09 -19.36 18.03
CA ASP A 44 -10.68 -19.09 19.41
C ASP A 44 -9.15 -19.10 19.61
N GLY A 45 -8.39 -19.40 18.55
CA GLY A 45 -6.93 -19.46 18.56
C GLY A 45 -6.32 -20.68 19.28
N GLN A 46 -7.16 -21.53 19.89
CA GLN A 46 -6.70 -22.62 20.78
C GLN A 46 -6.12 -23.81 20.03
N THR A 47 -6.64 -24.09 18.85
CA THR A 47 -6.21 -25.23 18.05
C THR A 47 -5.73 -24.79 16.67
N ARG A 48 -4.92 -25.66 16.03
CA ARG A 48 -4.45 -25.46 14.67
C ARG A 48 -4.64 -26.72 13.86
N ALA A 49 -5.18 -26.58 12.65
CA ALA A 49 -5.27 -27.69 11.71
C ALA A 49 -3.87 -28.15 11.26
N ALA A 50 -3.70 -29.45 11.01
CA ALA A 50 -2.43 -29.98 10.46
C ALA A 50 -2.12 -29.35 9.10
N SER A 51 -3.13 -29.21 8.23
CA SER A 51 -3.05 -28.44 6.98
C SER A 51 -4.42 -27.82 6.67
N SER A 52 -4.44 -26.82 5.79
CA SER A 52 -5.67 -26.16 5.32
C SER A 52 -5.52 -25.77 3.85
N TRP A 53 -6.59 -25.93 3.07
CA TRP A 53 -6.69 -25.30 1.76
C TRP A 53 -6.91 -23.81 1.91
N LEU A 54 -6.26 -22.99 1.08
CA LEU A 54 -6.53 -21.56 1.05
C LEU A 54 -7.98 -21.30 0.58
N PRO A 55 -8.59 -20.18 1.01
CA PRO A 55 -9.96 -19.89 0.67
C PRO A 55 -10.11 -19.20 -0.68
N ASN A 56 -11.25 -19.46 -1.37
CA ASN A 56 -11.72 -18.72 -2.52
C ASN A 56 -13.19 -18.30 -2.32
N ARG A 57 -13.51 -17.05 -2.65
CA ARG A 57 -14.88 -16.53 -2.56
C ARG A 57 -15.78 -17.01 -3.68
N LEU A 58 -15.24 -17.26 -4.87
CA LEU A 58 -15.97 -17.65 -6.06
C LEU A 58 -15.98 -19.17 -6.24
N THR A 59 -17.12 -19.70 -6.64
CA THR A 59 -17.30 -21.07 -7.11
C THR A 59 -17.78 -21.06 -8.57
N PHE A 60 -17.98 -22.24 -9.17
CA PHE A 60 -18.52 -22.35 -10.54
C PHE A 60 -19.99 -21.89 -10.61
N ASP A 61 -20.74 -22.00 -9.52
CA ASP A 61 -22.14 -21.57 -9.42
C ASP A 61 -22.30 -20.09 -8.99
N GLY A 62 -21.19 -19.40 -8.73
CA GLY A 62 -21.19 -18.02 -8.25
C GLY A 62 -20.46 -17.84 -6.92
N PRO A 63 -20.63 -16.70 -6.24
CA PRO A 63 -20.08 -16.50 -4.91
C PRO A 63 -20.68 -17.51 -3.91
N VAL A 64 -19.85 -17.93 -2.93
CA VAL A 64 -20.35 -18.75 -1.81
C VAL A 64 -21.52 -18.04 -1.13
N ALA A 65 -22.63 -18.76 -0.96
CA ALA A 65 -23.88 -18.21 -0.40
C ALA A 65 -23.69 -17.70 1.04
N ASP A 66 -22.90 -18.41 1.85
CA ASP A 66 -22.53 -17.98 3.19
C ASP A 66 -21.48 -16.84 3.10
N THR A 67 -21.87 -15.62 3.45
CA THR A 67 -20.98 -14.45 3.44
C THR A 67 -19.87 -14.52 4.47
N GLN A 68 -19.98 -15.40 5.48
CA GLN A 68 -18.98 -15.57 6.55
C GLN A 68 -17.93 -16.63 6.21
N ARG A 69 -18.14 -17.44 5.17
CA ARG A 69 -17.23 -18.52 4.77
C ARG A 69 -16.86 -18.40 3.31
N ASP A 70 -15.69 -18.93 2.99
CA ASP A 70 -15.23 -19.12 1.62
C ASP A 70 -15.04 -20.61 1.35
N ALA A 71 -15.11 -21.02 0.10
CA ALA A 71 -14.86 -22.40 -0.30
C ALA A 71 -13.35 -22.71 -0.28
N PRO A 72 -12.94 -23.94 0.06
CA PRO A 72 -11.55 -24.35 -0.05
C PRO A 72 -11.14 -24.51 -1.53
N THR A 73 -9.86 -24.24 -1.83
CA THR A 73 -9.38 -24.16 -3.22
C THR A 73 -9.33 -25.50 -3.96
N ASP A 74 -9.42 -26.64 -3.28
CA ASP A 74 -9.60 -27.94 -3.89
C ASP A 74 -11.03 -28.17 -4.45
N GLN A 75 -12.01 -27.36 -3.99
CA GLN A 75 -13.39 -27.35 -4.46
C GLN A 75 -13.72 -26.11 -5.32
N ALA A 76 -12.99 -25.02 -5.11
CA ALA A 76 -13.12 -23.75 -5.81
C ALA A 76 -11.75 -23.23 -6.26
N PRO A 77 -11.19 -23.77 -7.36
CA PRO A 77 -9.81 -23.53 -7.75
C PRO A 77 -9.54 -22.05 -8.08
N ILE A 78 -8.31 -21.61 -7.82
CA ILE A 78 -7.86 -20.26 -8.12
C ILE A 78 -7.61 -20.13 -9.62
N GLN A 79 -8.33 -19.23 -10.28
CA GLN A 79 -8.18 -18.91 -11.71
C GLN A 79 -7.27 -17.69 -11.93
N LYS A 80 -6.09 -17.75 -11.30
CA LYS A 80 -4.98 -16.80 -11.44
C LYS A 80 -3.66 -17.56 -11.30
N PHE A 81 -2.56 -16.95 -11.76
CA PHE A 81 -1.20 -17.46 -11.57
C PHE A 81 -0.50 -16.83 -10.36
N MET A 82 -1.28 -16.24 -9.46
CA MET A 82 -0.85 -15.75 -8.15
C MET A 82 -2.03 -15.79 -7.17
N TRP A 83 -1.72 -15.96 -5.89
CA TRP A 83 -2.72 -15.90 -4.82
C TRP A 83 -2.10 -15.51 -3.50
N TRP A 84 -2.93 -15.13 -2.54
CA TRP A 84 -2.48 -14.68 -1.23
C TRP A 84 -2.97 -15.59 -0.11
N ASP A 85 -2.07 -15.83 0.85
CA ASP A 85 -2.49 -16.16 2.21
C ASP A 85 -2.47 -14.88 3.05
N ALA A 86 -3.65 -14.34 3.33
CA ALA A 86 -3.87 -13.17 4.19
C ALA A 86 -4.42 -13.57 5.58
N ARG A 87 -4.49 -14.86 5.87
CA ARG A 87 -4.87 -15.40 7.18
C ARG A 87 -3.62 -15.66 8.03
N ILE A 88 -2.89 -14.60 8.27
CA ILE A 88 -1.68 -14.60 9.10
C ILE A 88 -2.04 -13.97 10.44
N ASP A 89 -1.93 -14.77 11.49
CA ASP A 89 -2.13 -14.30 12.85
C ASP A 89 -0.78 -13.82 13.45
N PRO A 90 -0.78 -12.90 14.44
CA PRO A 90 0.46 -12.44 15.07
C PRO A 90 1.40 -13.59 15.55
N PRO A 91 0.89 -14.70 16.16
CA PRO A 91 1.75 -15.82 16.55
C PRO A 91 2.30 -16.67 15.39
N ASP A 92 1.96 -16.34 14.14
CA ASP A 92 2.49 -17.03 12.96
C ASP A 92 3.83 -16.47 12.51
N ARG A 93 4.15 -15.25 12.93
CA ARG A 93 5.43 -14.61 12.61
C ARG A 93 6.59 -15.37 13.23
N GLY A 94 7.70 -15.42 12.53
CA GLY A 94 8.83 -16.25 12.91
C GLY A 94 8.63 -17.77 12.72
N GLN A 95 7.42 -18.21 12.37
CA GLN A 95 7.12 -19.62 12.14
C GLN A 95 7.35 -20.03 10.68
N SER A 96 7.64 -21.32 10.49
CA SER A 96 7.82 -21.89 9.16
C SER A 96 6.52 -22.48 8.63
N PHE A 97 6.28 -22.25 7.34
CA PHE A 97 5.14 -22.77 6.59
C PHE A 97 5.60 -23.41 5.29
N ARG A 98 4.83 -24.39 4.84
CA ARG A 98 4.94 -24.97 3.52
C ARG A 98 3.64 -24.71 2.76
N TYR A 99 3.76 -24.27 1.52
CA TYR A 99 2.67 -24.15 0.58
C TYR A 99 2.87 -25.12 -0.56
N ASP A 100 1.85 -25.96 -0.83
CA ASP A 100 1.79 -26.86 -1.96
C ASP A 100 0.74 -26.33 -2.94
N VAL A 101 1.09 -26.17 -4.21
CA VAL A 101 0.23 -25.65 -5.28
C VAL A 101 0.01 -26.75 -6.30
N TYR A 102 -1.24 -27.12 -6.51
CA TYR A 102 -1.67 -28.24 -7.34
C TYR A 102 -2.47 -27.71 -8.53
N PRO A 103 -2.20 -28.15 -9.78
CA PRO A 103 -3.15 -27.95 -10.86
C PRO A 103 -4.46 -28.72 -10.59
N VAL A 104 -5.58 -28.10 -10.93
CA VAL A 104 -6.91 -28.70 -10.88
C VAL A 104 -7.44 -28.78 -12.29
N VAL A 105 -7.85 -29.99 -12.71
CA VAL A 105 -8.34 -30.29 -14.05
C VAL A 105 -9.67 -31.01 -13.99
N GLY A 106 -10.28 -31.25 -15.15
CA GLY A 106 -11.52 -32.03 -15.29
C GLY A 106 -12.74 -31.17 -15.65
N HIS A 107 -13.84 -31.38 -14.96
CA HIS A 107 -15.08 -30.65 -15.15
C HIS A 107 -15.56 -30.07 -13.80
N PRO A 108 -16.33 -28.97 -13.77
CA PRO A 108 -16.87 -28.40 -12.52
C PRO A 108 -17.52 -29.40 -11.55
N ASP A 109 -18.19 -30.39 -12.07
CA ASP A 109 -18.84 -31.45 -11.27
C ASP A 109 -17.88 -32.60 -10.86
N GLN A 110 -16.69 -32.66 -11.44
CA GLN A 110 -15.70 -33.72 -11.22
C GLN A 110 -14.28 -33.19 -11.27
N LEU A 111 -13.88 -32.50 -10.21
CA LEU A 111 -12.55 -31.92 -10.08
C LEU A 111 -11.51 -33.00 -9.79
N GLN A 112 -10.36 -32.88 -10.44
CA GLN A 112 -9.19 -33.72 -10.18
C GLN A 112 -7.99 -32.83 -9.81
N VAL A 113 -7.49 -32.99 -8.59
CA VAL A 113 -6.24 -32.37 -8.12
C VAL A 113 -5.07 -33.23 -8.58
N LEU A 114 -4.09 -32.65 -9.29
CA LEU A 114 -2.95 -33.37 -9.84
C LEU A 114 -1.77 -33.38 -8.86
N ASP A 115 -1.75 -34.33 -7.92
CA ASP A 115 -0.69 -34.43 -6.89
C ASP A 115 0.72 -34.63 -7.48
N ALA A 116 0.85 -35.40 -8.57
CA ALA A 116 2.13 -35.67 -9.21
C ALA A 116 2.76 -34.44 -9.90
N GLU A 117 1.96 -33.41 -10.14
CA GLU A 117 2.40 -32.17 -10.80
C GLU A 117 2.48 -30.99 -9.84
N ALA A 118 2.30 -31.23 -8.54
CA ALA A 118 2.37 -30.20 -7.52
C ALA A 118 3.74 -29.54 -7.45
N GLY A 119 3.72 -28.22 -7.27
CA GLY A 119 4.89 -27.44 -6.86
C GLY A 119 4.78 -27.04 -5.40
N HIS A 120 5.90 -26.67 -4.79
CA HIS A 120 5.88 -26.24 -3.39
C HIS A 120 6.94 -25.18 -3.09
N CYS A 121 6.69 -24.41 -2.03
CA CYS A 121 7.71 -23.58 -1.40
C CYS A 121 7.61 -23.70 0.12
N ALA A 122 8.75 -23.61 0.80
CA ALA A 122 8.85 -23.48 2.25
C ALA A 122 9.33 -22.06 2.58
N ILE A 123 8.72 -21.46 3.59
CA ILE A 123 9.03 -20.11 4.03
C ILE A 123 9.17 -20.06 5.55
N THR A 124 9.88 -19.04 6.05
CA THR A 124 9.73 -18.56 7.42
C THR A 124 9.13 -17.17 7.35
N LEU A 125 7.99 -16.95 7.99
CA LEU A 125 7.30 -15.67 7.95
C LEU A 125 8.12 -14.63 8.73
N PRO A 126 8.43 -13.44 8.14
CA PRO A 126 9.22 -12.45 8.83
C PRO A 126 8.44 -11.79 9.99
N GLU A 127 9.17 -11.30 10.97
CA GLU A 127 8.68 -10.32 11.94
C GLU A 127 8.59 -8.94 11.29
N HIS A 128 7.88 -7.99 11.95
CA HIS A 128 7.88 -6.60 11.49
C HIS A 128 9.28 -5.98 11.51
N VAL A 129 10.05 -6.25 12.55
CA VAL A 129 11.43 -5.76 12.70
C VAL A 129 12.41 -6.90 12.43
N VAL A 130 13.25 -6.74 11.43
CA VAL A 130 14.31 -7.68 11.06
C VAL A 130 15.58 -6.90 10.79
N ASP A 131 16.68 -7.26 11.43
CA ASP A 131 18.01 -6.65 11.24
C ASP A 131 18.02 -5.13 11.39
N GLY A 132 17.26 -4.60 12.37
CA GLY A 132 17.18 -3.17 12.66
C GLY A 132 16.28 -2.37 11.72
N ILE A 133 15.55 -3.04 10.83
CA ILE A 133 14.56 -2.38 9.97
C ILE A 133 13.16 -2.92 10.25
N GLY A 134 12.28 -2.04 10.69
CA GLY A 134 10.86 -2.31 10.81
C GLY A 134 10.08 -1.91 9.56
N THR A 135 9.02 -2.67 9.24
CA THR A 135 8.13 -2.38 8.10
C THR A 135 6.70 -2.73 8.47
N TRP A 136 5.82 -1.73 8.43
CA TRP A 136 4.40 -1.87 8.75
C TRP A 136 3.53 -1.31 7.64
N PHE A 137 2.74 -2.17 7.02
CA PHE A 137 1.67 -1.80 6.11
C PHE A 137 0.33 -1.95 6.82
N ASN A 138 -0.52 -0.93 6.79
CA ASN A 138 -1.89 -1.10 7.24
C ASN A 138 -2.74 -1.85 6.22
N ARG A 139 -3.89 -2.40 6.65
CA ARG A 139 -4.83 -3.06 5.72
C ARG A 139 -5.57 -2.07 4.86
N ALA A 140 -5.97 -0.94 5.43
CA ALA A 140 -6.63 0.22 4.84
C ALA A 140 -7.96 -0.05 4.08
N VAL A 141 -8.21 -1.26 3.59
CA VAL A 141 -9.28 -1.55 2.65
C VAL A 141 -10.60 -1.81 3.38
N VAL A 142 -11.37 -0.76 3.65
CA VAL A 142 -12.74 -0.86 4.20
C VAL A 142 -13.71 -1.52 3.20
N SER A 143 -13.50 -1.34 1.89
CA SER A 143 -14.30 -1.95 0.83
C SER A 143 -13.87 -3.40 0.53
N SER A 144 -13.86 -4.26 1.55
CA SER A 144 -13.45 -5.65 1.40
C SER A 144 -14.38 -6.62 2.14
N GLN A 145 -14.47 -7.85 1.64
CA GLN A 145 -15.18 -8.94 2.33
C GLN A 145 -14.58 -9.22 3.70
N ALA A 146 -13.26 -9.12 3.84
CA ALA A 146 -12.57 -9.33 5.10
C ALA A 146 -12.99 -8.31 6.16
N PHE A 147 -13.04 -7.01 5.81
CA PHE A 147 -13.50 -5.98 6.75
C PHE A 147 -14.99 -6.13 7.06
N SER A 148 -15.83 -6.39 6.07
CA SER A 148 -17.27 -6.62 6.27
C SER A 148 -17.54 -7.76 7.26
N ARG A 149 -16.72 -8.83 7.24
CA ARG A 149 -16.79 -9.91 8.23
C ARG A 149 -16.40 -9.45 9.64
N GLN A 150 -15.40 -8.57 9.79
CA GLN A 150 -15.05 -8.01 11.10
C GLN A 150 -16.20 -7.18 11.67
N VAL A 151 -16.84 -6.37 10.82
CA VAL A 151 -18.01 -5.58 11.22
C VAL A 151 -19.16 -6.49 11.66
N ALA A 152 -19.49 -7.50 10.84
CA ALA A 152 -20.55 -8.46 11.16
C ALA A 152 -20.26 -9.30 12.43
N ALA A 153 -18.98 -9.66 12.67
CA ALA A 153 -18.57 -10.38 13.88
C ALA A 153 -18.78 -9.57 15.18
N LEU A 154 -18.84 -8.24 15.07
CA LEU A 154 -19.20 -7.35 16.18
C LEU A 154 -20.71 -7.08 16.27
N GLY A 155 -21.54 -7.75 15.47
CA GLY A 155 -22.99 -7.58 15.44
C GLY A 155 -23.44 -6.26 14.78
N LEU A 156 -22.58 -5.64 13.96
CA LEU A 156 -22.86 -4.37 13.30
C LEU A 156 -23.29 -4.59 11.85
N GLY A 157 -24.25 -3.79 11.40
CA GLY A 157 -24.57 -3.58 9.99
C GLY A 157 -23.80 -2.42 9.37
N GLN A 158 -23.97 -2.25 8.06
CA GLN A 158 -23.26 -1.24 7.28
C GLN A 158 -23.47 0.21 7.76
N HIS A 159 -24.66 0.51 8.27
CA HIS A 159 -25.06 1.86 8.69
C HIS A 159 -25.10 2.05 10.21
N ASP A 160 -24.75 1.00 10.97
CA ASP A 160 -24.78 1.08 12.41
C ASP A 160 -23.60 1.90 12.92
N LYS A 161 -23.87 2.80 13.88
CA LYS A 161 -22.80 3.53 14.55
C LYS A 161 -22.16 2.61 15.59
N PRO A 162 -20.85 2.29 15.47
CA PRO A 162 -20.17 1.47 16.48
C PRO A 162 -20.06 2.22 17.81
N SER A 163 -20.03 1.50 18.92
CA SER A 163 -19.54 2.01 20.20
C SER A 163 -18.03 2.29 20.10
N ASP A 164 -17.49 3.06 21.05
CA ASP A 164 -16.05 3.39 21.07
C ASP A 164 -15.17 2.12 21.08
N ALA A 165 -15.55 1.10 21.84
CA ALA A 165 -14.85 -0.18 21.89
C ALA A 165 -14.90 -0.94 20.56
N GLN A 166 -16.06 -0.97 19.89
CA GLN A 166 -16.21 -1.60 18.57
C GLN A 166 -15.42 -0.82 17.50
N ALA A 167 -15.49 0.53 17.55
CA ALA A 167 -14.71 1.37 16.63
C ALA A 167 -13.20 1.16 16.81
N LEU A 168 -12.72 1.10 18.05
CA LEU A 168 -11.32 0.82 18.35
C LEU A 168 -10.90 -0.57 17.82
N ALA A 169 -11.71 -1.61 18.02
CA ALA A 169 -11.43 -2.95 17.54
C ALA A 169 -11.33 -2.99 16.00
N LEU A 170 -12.25 -2.35 15.27
CA LEU A 170 -12.23 -2.26 13.82
C LEU A 170 -11.03 -1.46 13.31
N ARG A 171 -10.71 -0.33 13.94
CA ARG A 171 -9.56 0.51 13.58
C ARG A 171 -8.24 -0.20 13.86
N THR A 172 -8.11 -0.90 14.98
CA THR A 172 -6.94 -1.75 15.27
C THR A 172 -6.75 -2.83 14.21
N TRP A 173 -7.84 -3.48 13.78
CA TRP A 173 -7.77 -4.44 12.69
C TRP A 173 -7.30 -3.82 11.36
N LEU A 174 -7.82 -2.63 11.01
CA LEU A 174 -7.39 -1.89 9.80
C LEU A 174 -5.93 -1.42 9.91
N ALA A 175 -5.50 -0.99 11.08
CA ALA A 175 -4.13 -0.53 11.33
C ALA A 175 -3.08 -1.64 11.16
N ASN A 176 -3.45 -2.92 11.40
CA ASN A 176 -2.59 -4.09 11.11
C ASN A 176 -1.21 -3.99 11.78
N ASP A 177 -1.19 -3.67 13.06
CA ASP A 177 -0.01 -3.43 13.92
C ASP A 177 0.77 -2.13 13.62
N LEU A 178 0.45 -1.39 12.58
CA LEU A 178 1.10 -0.09 12.28
C LEU A 178 0.97 0.88 13.47
N GLN A 179 -0.14 0.86 14.20
CA GLN A 179 -0.35 1.71 15.37
C GLN A 179 0.65 1.47 16.51
N GLN A 180 1.28 0.29 16.57
CA GLN A 180 2.23 -0.05 17.63
C GLN A 180 3.56 0.70 17.52
N VAL A 181 3.85 1.28 16.35
CA VAL A 181 5.14 1.93 16.09
C VAL A 181 5.40 3.13 16.98
N PHE A 182 4.35 3.83 17.44
CA PHE A 182 4.48 5.01 18.30
C PHE A 182 5.03 4.62 19.68
N GLU A 183 4.48 3.59 20.29
CA GLU A 183 4.99 3.04 21.55
C GLU A 183 6.38 2.41 21.35
N LEU A 184 6.57 1.62 20.30
CA LEU A 184 7.86 1.02 19.96
C LEU A 184 9.00 2.05 19.87
N MET A 185 8.72 3.24 19.37
CA MET A 185 9.69 4.32 19.26
C MET A 185 9.87 5.07 20.58
N LEU A 186 8.79 5.47 21.22
CA LEU A 186 8.79 6.45 22.31
C LEU A 186 8.93 5.82 23.71
N GLU A 187 8.49 4.58 23.92
CA GLU A 187 8.54 3.97 25.25
C GLU A 187 9.98 3.76 25.76
N PRO A 188 10.91 3.21 24.97
CA PRO A 188 12.30 2.96 25.43
C PRO A 188 13.20 4.20 25.39
N ALA A 189 12.73 5.30 24.78
CA ALA A 189 13.55 6.49 24.55
C ALA A 189 13.47 7.49 25.72
N THR A 190 14.52 8.34 25.84
CA THR A 190 14.59 9.46 26.78
C THR A 190 14.57 10.82 26.09
N ARG A 191 14.85 10.86 24.79
CA ARG A 191 14.78 12.06 23.94
C ARG A 191 14.09 11.72 22.62
N ALA A 192 13.25 12.65 22.15
CA ALA A 192 12.57 12.52 20.87
C ALA A 192 12.48 13.86 20.13
N ALA A 193 12.65 13.81 18.81
CA ALA A 193 12.36 14.90 17.89
C ALA A 193 11.44 14.40 16.77
N SER A 194 10.52 15.25 16.33
CA SER A 194 9.52 14.87 15.32
C SER A 194 9.23 16.05 14.39
N ALA A 195 8.93 15.77 13.12
CA ALA A 195 8.26 16.71 12.23
C ALA A 195 7.02 16.03 11.65
N VAL A 196 5.86 16.69 11.80
CA VAL A 196 4.55 16.08 11.50
C VAL A 196 3.65 17.02 10.71
N TYR A 197 3.17 16.56 9.57
CA TYR A 197 2.18 17.29 8.79
C TYR A 197 0.85 17.39 9.56
N HIS A 198 0.21 16.27 9.83
CA HIS A 198 -1.00 16.20 10.65
C HIS A 198 -0.78 15.30 11.87
N LEU A 199 -1.06 15.82 13.04
CA LEU A 199 -1.05 15.13 14.33
C LEU A 199 -2.44 15.27 14.94
N THR A 200 -3.37 14.40 14.57
CA THR A 200 -4.76 14.44 15.03
C THR A 200 -5.27 13.10 15.56
N ASP A 201 -4.42 12.05 15.52
CA ASP A 201 -4.80 10.74 16.03
C ASP A 201 -4.82 10.73 17.57
N THR A 202 -6.04 10.58 18.10
CA THR A 202 -6.29 10.53 19.54
C THR A 202 -6.27 9.11 20.11
N LEU A 203 -6.08 8.10 19.26
CA LEU A 203 -6.08 6.71 19.70
C LEU A 203 -4.70 6.21 20.09
N TRP A 204 -3.65 6.58 19.35
CA TRP A 204 -2.30 6.03 19.53
C TRP A 204 -1.19 7.10 19.50
N ALA A 205 -1.13 7.93 18.46
CA ALA A 205 0.00 8.85 18.26
C ALA A 205 0.03 9.95 19.34
N ILE A 206 -1.05 10.71 19.52
CA ILE A 206 -1.10 11.77 20.55
C ILE A 206 -0.92 11.18 21.96
N PRO A 207 -1.59 10.10 22.37
CA PRO A 207 -1.35 9.46 23.67
C PRO A 207 0.10 9.04 23.91
N ALA A 208 0.80 8.54 22.88
CA ALA A 208 2.20 8.15 22.99
C ALA A 208 3.12 9.37 23.22
N PHE A 209 2.92 10.48 22.49
CA PHE A 209 3.64 11.74 22.72
C PHE A 209 3.33 12.34 24.10
N GLU A 210 2.08 12.30 24.51
CA GLU A 210 1.65 12.78 25.83
C GLU A 210 2.31 11.98 26.96
N ALA A 211 2.29 10.65 26.87
CA ALA A 211 2.95 9.77 27.83
C ALA A 211 4.46 10.01 27.89
N PHE A 212 5.12 10.19 26.75
CA PHE A 212 6.53 10.52 26.67
C PHE A 212 6.84 11.86 27.35
N GLY A 213 6.09 12.93 27.02
CA GLY A 213 6.28 14.25 27.61
C GLY A 213 6.04 14.29 29.13
N LYS A 214 5.07 13.51 29.62
CA LYS A 214 4.83 13.35 31.08
C LYS A 214 5.98 12.66 31.79
N ARG A 215 6.64 11.67 31.15
CA ARG A 215 7.78 10.94 31.74
C ARG A 215 9.07 11.75 31.75
N HIS A 216 9.38 12.46 30.66
CA HIS A 216 10.70 13.04 30.42
C HIS A 216 10.72 14.57 30.42
N GLY A 217 9.54 15.20 30.40
CA GLY A 217 9.37 16.64 30.42
C GLY A 217 9.60 17.33 29.06
N LYS A 218 9.22 18.59 29.03
CA LYS A 218 9.13 19.42 27.82
C LYS A 218 10.41 19.48 27.01
N GLN A 219 11.57 19.50 27.65
CA GLN A 219 12.87 19.64 26.97
C GLN A 219 13.35 18.35 26.30
N ALA A 220 12.75 17.22 26.61
CA ALA A 220 13.09 15.93 26.03
C ALA A 220 12.33 15.64 24.72
N LEU A 221 11.25 16.39 24.44
CA LEU A 221 10.38 16.19 23.27
C LEU A 221 10.31 17.47 22.46
N ALA A 222 10.80 17.44 21.20
CA ALA A 222 10.66 18.53 20.24
C ALA A 222 9.74 18.11 19.10
N ILE A 223 8.74 18.93 18.75
CA ILE A 223 7.81 18.66 17.65
C ILE A 223 7.73 19.90 16.74
N VAL A 224 8.10 19.73 15.48
CA VAL A 224 7.79 20.67 14.40
C VAL A 224 6.47 20.23 13.77
N TYR A 225 5.53 21.15 13.61
CA TYR A 225 4.19 20.81 13.09
C TYR A 225 3.75 21.80 12.01
N ASP A 226 2.95 21.32 11.06
CA ASP A 226 2.32 22.20 10.07
C ASP A 226 1.32 23.14 10.76
N ALA A 227 1.60 24.45 10.64
CA ALA A 227 0.81 25.49 11.29
C ALA A 227 -0.13 26.25 10.34
N HIS A 228 -0.26 25.78 9.09
CA HIS A 228 -1.13 26.44 8.12
C HIS A 228 -2.59 26.40 8.56
N LEU A 229 -3.26 27.55 8.35
CA LEU A 229 -4.69 27.68 8.58
C LEU A 229 -5.47 26.91 7.51
N THR A 230 -6.54 26.24 7.92
CA THR A 230 -7.44 25.56 6.99
C THR A 230 -8.28 26.57 6.23
N GLN A 231 -8.03 26.72 4.93
CA GLN A 231 -8.77 27.62 4.07
C GLN A 231 -10.21 27.16 3.86
N ARG A 232 -11.15 28.12 3.80
CA ARG A 232 -12.58 27.86 3.60
C ARG A 232 -13.07 28.47 2.31
N SER A 233 -13.93 27.75 1.58
CA SER A 233 -14.58 28.26 0.38
C SER A 233 -15.55 29.42 0.70
N GLY A 234 -15.83 30.26 -0.29
CA GLY A 234 -16.84 31.33 -0.19
C GLY A 234 -16.42 32.54 0.65
N GLY A 235 -15.10 32.81 0.77
CA GLY A 235 -14.59 34.00 1.49
C GLY A 235 -14.79 33.96 3.01
N LYS A 236 -15.11 32.79 3.57
CA LYS A 236 -15.22 32.62 5.02
C LYS A 236 -13.83 32.69 5.68
N PRO A 237 -13.72 33.22 6.91
CA PRO A 237 -12.44 33.21 7.64
C PRO A 237 -11.86 31.81 7.73
N PRO A 238 -10.51 31.64 7.61
CA PRO A 238 -9.89 30.35 7.76
C PRO A 238 -10.07 29.81 9.18
N LEU A 239 -10.03 28.47 9.31
CA LEU A 239 -10.02 27.80 10.60
C LEU A 239 -8.56 27.63 11.08
N PRO A 240 -8.33 27.43 12.39
CA PRO A 240 -7.04 27.03 12.92
C PRO A 240 -6.46 25.81 12.20
N SER A 241 -5.14 25.62 12.32
CA SER A 241 -4.49 24.39 11.84
C SER A 241 -5.19 23.16 12.40
N PRO A 242 -5.31 22.07 11.65
CA PRO A 242 -5.80 20.79 12.15
C PRO A 242 -5.02 20.28 13.36
N ASN A 243 -3.77 20.72 13.52
CA ASN A 243 -2.89 20.35 14.64
C ASN A 243 -3.18 21.13 15.93
N GLN A 244 -4.02 22.18 15.91
CA GLN A 244 -4.22 23.04 17.08
C GLN A 244 -4.66 22.27 18.34
N PRO A 245 -5.57 21.28 18.30
CA PRO A 245 -5.92 20.49 19.48
C PRO A 245 -4.73 19.74 20.10
N ALA A 246 -3.87 19.14 19.28
CA ALA A 246 -2.67 18.46 19.75
C ALA A 246 -1.64 19.45 20.31
N VAL A 247 -1.49 20.62 19.68
CA VAL A 247 -0.61 21.72 20.16
C VAL A 247 -1.05 22.19 21.54
N ASP A 248 -2.35 22.38 21.75
CA ASP A 248 -2.89 22.82 23.05
C ASP A 248 -2.68 21.77 24.14
N LEU A 249 -2.85 20.49 23.81
CA LEU A 249 -2.63 19.37 24.74
C LEU A 249 -1.15 19.20 25.11
N LEU A 250 -0.25 19.33 24.15
CA LEU A 250 1.19 19.07 24.33
C LEU A 250 1.99 20.31 24.73
N ARG A 251 1.37 21.47 24.91
CA ARG A 251 2.02 22.78 25.16
C ARG A 251 3.02 22.76 26.33
N ASP A 252 2.69 22.08 27.41
CA ASP A 252 3.51 21.98 28.61
C ASP A 252 4.39 20.72 28.63
N LEU A 253 4.21 19.82 27.65
CA LEU A 253 4.86 18.52 27.57
C LEU A 253 5.91 18.42 26.47
N ALA A 254 5.90 19.34 25.50
CA ALA A 254 6.79 19.34 24.35
C ALA A 254 7.26 20.75 23.98
N SER A 255 8.43 20.85 23.40
CA SER A 255 8.93 22.05 22.71
C SER A 255 8.31 22.07 21.31
N LEU A 256 7.29 22.90 21.08
CA LEU A 256 6.50 22.96 19.85
C LEU A 256 7.00 24.09 18.95
N ALA A 257 7.29 23.78 17.69
CA ALA A 257 7.75 24.74 16.69
C ALA A 257 6.76 24.77 15.50
N PRO A 258 6.07 25.91 15.27
CA PRO A 258 5.18 26.03 14.11
C PRO A 258 5.98 26.18 12.81
N ARG A 259 5.53 25.51 11.74
CA ARG A 259 6.09 25.61 10.41
C ARG A 259 5.02 26.09 9.43
N ASP A 260 5.13 27.32 8.92
CA ASP A 260 4.16 27.96 8.01
C ASP A 260 4.82 28.69 6.84
N ARG A 261 6.17 28.75 6.77
CA ARG A 261 6.92 29.41 5.69
C ARG A 261 7.31 28.43 4.57
N THR A 262 6.46 27.46 4.32
CA THR A 262 6.53 26.47 3.25
C THR A 262 5.15 26.38 2.61
N ARG A 263 4.98 25.65 1.51
CA ARG A 263 3.63 25.39 0.97
C ARG A 263 2.88 24.37 1.82
N ILE A 264 3.56 23.27 2.20
CA ILE A 264 3.08 22.24 3.12
C ILE A 264 4.31 21.66 3.84
N MET A 265 4.28 21.63 5.18
CA MET A 265 5.24 20.85 5.96
C MET A 265 4.77 19.41 5.99
N HIS A 266 5.17 18.63 4.99
CA HIS A 266 4.62 17.32 4.70
C HIS A 266 5.47 16.16 5.24
N ASP A 267 6.52 16.45 6.01
CA ASP A 267 7.30 15.44 6.73
C ASP A 267 6.46 14.67 7.76
N LYS A 268 6.78 13.40 8.00
CA LYS A 268 6.13 12.49 8.94
C LYS A 268 7.19 11.57 9.51
N PHE A 269 7.87 12.03 10.57
CA PHE A 269 8.90 11.21 11.19
C PHE A 269 9.03 11.44 12.68
N ILE A 270 9.60 10.46 13.36
CA ILE A 270 10.03 10.52 14.75
C ILE A 270 11.49 10.04 14.80
N VAL A 271 12.36 10.82 15.45
CA VAL A 271 13.71 10.42 15.80
C VAL A 271 13.80 10.25 17.29
N THR A 272 14.44 9.18 17.75
CA THR A 272 14.69 8.95 19.18
C THR A 272 16.16 8.61 19.42
N ASP A 273 16.58 8.77 20.67
CA ASP A 273 17.84 8.22 21.17
C ASP A 273 17.76 6.69 21.33
N ALA A 274 18.88 6.09 21.70
CA ALA A 274 18.94 4.68 22.00
C ALA A 274 18.37 4.37 23.41
N ALA A 275 17.80 3.19 23.56
CA ALA A 275 17.23 2.70 24.82
C ALA A 275 18.26 2.57 25.98
N ASN A 276 19.56 2.70 25.69
CA ASN A 276 20.65 2.61 26.66
C ASN A 276 20.97 3.93 27.39
N GLY A 277 20.21 5.00 27.12
CA GLY A 277 20.38 6.31 27.74
C GLY A 277 21.44 7.20 27.08
N ASP A 278 22.05 6.79 25.96
CA ASP A 278 22.86 7.67 25.13
C ASP A 278 21.95 8.71 24.47
N PRO A 279 22.13 10.02 24.71
CA PRO A 279 21.24 11.05 24.20
C PRO A 279 21.39 11.35 22.70
N GLN A 280 22.27 10.62 22.00
CA GLN A 280 22.46 10.82 20.55
C GLN A 280 21.34 10.18 19.76
N PRO A 281 20.93 10.79 18.63
CA PRO A 281 19.95 10.19 17.72
C PRO A 281 20.41 8.80 17.28
N ALA A 282 19.54 7.80 17.46
CA ALA A 282 19.89 6.40 17.18
C ALA A 282 18.82 5.67 16.36
N ARG A 283 17.55 6.10 16.46
CA ARG A 283 16.42 5.43 15.80
C ARG A 283 15.56 6.42 15.04
N LEU A 284 15.05 6.01 13.90
CA LEU A 284 14.18 6.78 13.02
C LEU A 284 12.90 6.02 12.73
N LEU A 285 11.75 6.69 12.79
CA LEU A 285 10.49 6.27 12.20
C LEU A 285 10.12 7.25 11.08
N THR A 286 9.79 6.77 9.88
CA THR A 286 9.33 7.62 8.78
C THR A 286 8.52 6.81 7.76
N GLY A 287 7.80 7.48 6.86
CA GLY A 287 7.04 6.87 5.77
C GLY A 287 5.91 7.74 5.23
N SER A 288 4.86 7.11 4.72
CA SER A 288 3.77 7.82 4.05
C SER A 288 2.62 8.22 4.96
N ALA A 289 2.45 7.59 6.14
CA ALA A 289 1.29 7.79 7.00
C ALA A 289 1.31 9.15 7.71
N ASN A 290 0.24 9.93 7.57
CA ASN A 290 -0.04 11.00 8.50
C ASN A 290 -0.36 10.42 9.89
N PHE A 291 -0.03 11.16 10.94
CA PHE A 291 -0.37 10.75 12.31
C PHE A 291 -1.82 11.14 12.63
N THR A 292 -2.73 10.68 11.79
CA THR A 292 -4.19 10.81 11.89
C THR A 292 -4.82 9.43 11.97
N THR A 293 -5.99 9.32 12.56
CA THR A 293 -6.67 8.02 12.68
C THR A 293 -6.89 7.39 11.30
N GLU A 294 -7.33 8.16 10.31
CA GLU A 294 -7.53 7.69 8.94
C GLU A 294 -6.20 7.32 8.26
N GLY A 295 -5.13 8.09 8.52
CA GLY A 295 -3.79 7.80 8.01
C GLY A 295 -3.22 6.49 8.52
N ILE A 296 -3.53 6.13 9.76
CA ILE A 296 -3.08 4.89 10.41
C ILE A 296 -3.97 3.70 9.99
N THR A 297 -5.27 3.93 9.71
CA THR A 297 -6.26 2.86 9.55
C THR A 297 -6.83 2.72 8.15
N GLU A 298 -7.42 3.76 7.57
CA GLU A 298 -8.29 3.70 6.39
C GLU A 298 -7.61 4.09 5.07
N GLN A 299 -6.55 4.87 5.14
CA GLN A 299 -5.72 5.23 3.99
C GLN A 299 -4.54 4.25 3.88
N ALA A 300 -4.33 3.68 2.70
CA ALA A 300 -3.22 2.75 2.48
C ALA A 300 -1.87 3.44 2.65
N ASN A 301 -1.13 3.04 3.67
CA ASN A 301 0.11 3.66 4.12
C ASN A 301 1.14 2.62 4.58
N VAL A 302 2.39 3.08 4.65
CA VAL A 302 3.51 2.32 5.21
C VAL A 302 4.33 3.20 6.13
N LEU A 303 4.82 2.64 7.23
CA LEU A 303 5.85 3.21 8.09
C LEU A 303 7.04 2.25 8.21
N HIS A 304 8.22 2.82 8.27
CA HIS A 304 9.48 2.13 8.54
C HIS A 304 10.12 2.66 9.80
N SER A 305 10.68 1.76 10.63
CA SER A 305 11.68 2.14 11.62
C SER A 305 13.07 1.69 11.18
N PHE A 306 14.08 2.47 11.53
CA PHE A 306 15.47 2.15 11.27
C PHE A 306 16.28 2.33 12.56
N ASP A 307 16.98 1.30 12.99
CA ASP A 307 18.00 1.37 14.04
C ASP A 307 19.30 1.83 13.37
N SER A 308 19.48 3.14 13.20
CA SER A 308 20.59 3.73 12.47
C SER A 308 20.88 5.16 12.96
N ALA A 309 21.99 5.34 13.63
CA ALA A 309 22.43 6.66 14.09
C ALA A 309 22.70 7.63 12.92
N ILE A 310 23.12 7.13 11.76
CA ILE A 310 23.34 7.94 10.55
C ILE A 310 22.00 8.51 10.06
N LEU A 311 21.00 7.65 9.81
CA LEU A 311 19.69 8.10 9.34
C LEU A 311 19.00 8.97 10.39
N ALA A 312 19.02 8.55 11.66
CA ALA A 312 18.46 9.33 12.77
C ALA A 312 19.11 10.71 12.89
N GLY A 313 20.42 10.80 12.70
CA GLY A 313 21.16 12.08 12.69
C GLY A 313 20.67 13.02 11.60
N LEU A 314 20.56 12.53 10.34
CA LEU A 314 20.08 13.32 9.21
C LEU A 314 18.66 13.90 9.46
N TYR A 315 17.75 13.07 9.96
CA TYR A 315 16.38 13.52 10.26
C TYR A 315 16.30 14.43 11.49
N ASN A 316 17.16 14.24 12.50
CA ASN A 316 17.25 15.12 13.64
C ASN A 316 17.76 16.52 13.24
N ASP A 317 18.76 16.59 12.36
CA ASP A 317 19.26 17.86 11.82
C ASP A 317 18.18 18.54 10.97
N ARG A 318 17.42 17.76 10.20
CA ARG A 318 16.25 18.26 9.48
C ARG A 318 15.21 18.87 10.43
N ALA A 319 14.83 18.17 11.50
CA ALA A 319 13.87 18.68 12.49
C ALA A 319 14.36 20.00 13.12
N ARG A 320 15.65 20.08 13.48
CA ARG A 320 16.26 21.31 14.05
C ARG A 320 16.22 22.47 13.05
N ALA A 321 16.52 22.21 11.79
CA ALA A 321 16.47 23.23 10.74
C ALA A 321 15.04 23.74 10.52
N LEU A 322 14.05 22.86 10.44
CA LEU A 322 12.66 23.23 10.28
C LEU A 322 12.07 23.97 11.48
N ALA A 323 12.53 23.66 12.71
CA ALA A 323 12.11 24.35 13.93
C ALA A 323 12.41 25.86 13.95
N ALA A 324 13.42 26.30 13.19
CA ALA A 324 13.71 27.72 12.99
C ALA A 324 12.75 28.42 12.01
N ASN A 325 11.81 27.69 11.41
CA ASN A 325 10.85 28.17 10.43
C ASN A 325 11.46 28.98 9.27
N PRO A 326 12.51 28.45 8.58
CA PRO A 326 13.16 29.14 7.48
C PRO A 326 12.23 29.37 6.29
N SER A 327 12.56 30.28 5.38
CA SER A 327 11.83 30.41 4.11
C SER A 327 12.05 29.16 3.24
N ILE A 328 11.18 28.96 2.23
CA ILE A 328 11.36 27.86 1.25
C ILE A 328 12.76 27.92 0.61
N ALA A 329 13.21 29.13 0.23
CA ALA A 329 14.52 29.30 -0.40
C ALA A 329 15.68 28.93 0.55
N ASP A 330 15.59 29.31 1.83
CA ASP A 330 16.59 28.94 2.82
C ASP A 330 16.56 27.42 3.11
N THR A 331 15.35 26.83 3.18
CA THR A 331 15.19 25.38 3.37
C THR A 331 15.79 24.61 2.19
N ALA A 332 15.57 25.08 0.97
CA ALA A 332 16.13 24.46 -0.23
C ALA A 332 17.68 24.44 -0.24
N GLN A 333 18.33 25.44 0.37
CA GLN A 333 19.79 25.44 0.49
C GLN A 333 20.32 24.35 1.45
N LEU A 334 19.47 23.77 2.28
CA LEU A 334 19.81 22.65 3.17
C LEU A 334 19.66 21.28 2.50
N SER A 335 19.07 21.25 1.31
CA SER A 335 18.90 20.00 0.53
C SER A 335 20.13 19.79 -0.36
N HIS A 336 20.81 18.67 -0.15
CA HIS A 336 22.08 18.33 -0.81
C HIS A 336 21.96 17.12 -1.75
N GLY A 337 20.73 16.81 -2.20
CA GLY A 337 20.43 15.60 -2.96
C GLY A 337 20.43 14.35 -2.08
N TRP A 338 20.67 13.20 -2.71
CA TRP A 338 20.73 11.94 -2.00
C TRP A 338 21.93 11.86 -1.05
N SER A 339 21.68 11.43 0.19
CA SER A 339 22.74 11.18 1.18
C SER A 339 23.67 10.05 0.73
N GLU A 340 24.83 9.95 1.39
CA GLU A 340 25.63 8.72 1.34
C GLU A 340 24.80 7.51 1.85
N PRO A 341 25.04 6.31 1.30
CA PRO A 341 24.33 5.13 1.73
C PRO A 341 24.62 4.74 3.19
N ALA A 342 23.57 4.65 4.00
CA ALA A 342 23.65 4.09 5.35
C ALA A 342 23.33 2.58 5.30
N ARG A 343 24.18 1.76 5.93
CA ARG A 343 23.91 0.33 6.11
C ARG A 343 23.03 0.11 7.33
N VAL A 344 21.95 -0.65 7.16
CA VAL A 344 21.09 -1.13 8.26
C VAL A 344 20.80 -2.59 8.00
N GLY A 345 21.39 -3.48 8.79
CA GLY A 345 21.39 -4.92 8.48
C GLY A 345 21.99 -5.22 7.10
N SER A 346 21.24 -5.93 6.26
CA SER A 346 21.58 -6.20 4.86
C SER A 346 21.30 -5.03 3.92
N ALA A 347 20.40 -4.12 4.31
CA ALA A 347 19.93 -3.05 3.45
C ALA A 347 20.94 -1.90 3.32
N SER A 348 20.90 -1.25 2.15
CA SER A 348 21.51 0.05 1.89
C SER A 348 20.39 1.09 1.75
N VAL A 349 20.42 2.13 2.59
CA VAL A 349 19.38 3.16 2.65
C VAL A 349 19.98 4.53 2.40
N ARG A 350 19.40 5.30 1.50
CA ARG A 350 19.70 6.72 1.29
C ARG A 350 18.45 7.55 1.53
N VAL A 351 18.65 8.80 1.92
CA VAL A 351 17.58 9.78 2.09
C VAL A 351 17.89 11.04 1.30
N ALA A 352 16.83 11.67 0.79
CA ALA A 352 16.87 13.00 0.24
C ALA A 352 15.74 13.84 0.85
N PHE A 353 15.95 15.17 0.98
CA PHE A 353 14.97 16.08 1.54
C PHE A 353 14.62 17.17 0.53
N SER A 354 13.34 17.43 0.32
CA SER A 354 12.89 18.59 -0.42
C SER A 354 12.51 19.76 0.51
N PRO A 355 12.42 21.00 -0.01
CA PRO A 355 12.49 21.37 -1.42
C PRO A 355 13.92 21.36 -1.99
N GLU A 356 14.05 21.05 -3.29
CA GLU A 356 15.30 21.22 -4.02
C GLU A 356 15.52 22.69 -4.44
N PRO A 357 16.78 23.17 -4.56
CA PRO A 357 17.06 24.54 -4.95
C PRO A 357 16.62 24.87 -6.39
N GLY A 358 15.94 25.97 -6.55
CA GLY A 358 15.61 26.52 -7.86
C GLY A 358 14.71 25.61 -8.71
N LYS A 359 15.23 25.11 -9.83
CA LYS A 359 14.57 24.16 -10.73
C LYS A 359 15.30 22.82 -10.83
N GLN A 360 16.16 22.54 -9.87
CA GLN A 360 16.88 21.26 -9.82
C GLN A 360 15.88 20.12 -9.61
N ARG A 361 16.21 18.98 -10.19
CA ARG A 361 15.41 17.74 -10.13
C ARG A 361 16.30 16.55 -9.83
N THR A 362 17.38 16.78 -9.08
CA THR A 362 18.45 15.79 -8.85
C THR A 362 17.91 14.51 -8.22
N GLU A 363 16.97 14.65 -7.30
CA GLU A 363 16.42 13.53 -6.53
C GLU A 363 15.47 12.71 -7.39
N ILE A 364 14.53 13.37 -8.07
CA ILE A 364 13.52 12.67 -8.89
C ILE A 364 14.13 12.15 -10.21
N ASP A 365 15.09 12.85 -10.80
CA ASP A 365 15.78 12.39 -12.02
C ASP A 365 16.63 11.14 -11.77
N ALA A 366 17.17 10.97 -10.55
CA ALA A 366 17.80 9.70 -10.15
C ALA A 366 16.81 8.54 -10.11
N ILE A 367 15.57 8.79 -9.67
CA ILE A 367 14.49 7.79 -9.70
C ILE A 367 14.10 7.46 -11.15
N VAL A 368 13.97 8.48 -12.00
CA VAL A 368 13.70 8.30 -13.44
C VAL A 368 14.78 7.44 -14.11
N ALA A 369 16.06 7.73 -13.83
CA ALA A 369 17.18 6.95 -14.36
C ALA A 369 17.14 5.49 -13.88
N ALA A 370 16.80 5.25 -12.61
CA ALA A 370 16.65 3.89 -12.08
C ALA A 370 15.49 3.13 -12.73
N ILE A 371 14.34 3.79 -12.99
CA ILE A 371 13.21 3.20 -13.72
C ILE A 371 13.62 2.83 -15.15
N GLN A 372 14.34 3.71 -15.83
CA GLN A 372 14.84 3.44 -17.20
C GLN A 372 15.83 2.27 -17.25
N ALA A 373 16.59 2.06 -16.18
CA ALA A 373 17.52 0.95 -16.03
C ALA A 373 16.86 -0.37 -15.57
N ALA A 374 15.55 -0.37 -15.26
CA ALA A 374 14.82 -1.56 -14.83
C ALA A 374 14.94 -2.70 -15.84
N ARG A 375 15.14 -3.92 -15.35
CA ARG A 375 15.35 -5.12 -16.19
C ARG A 375 14.09 -5.99 -16.29
N HIS A 376 13.32 -6.09 -15.22
CA HIS A 376 12.23 -7.06 -15.07
C HIS A 376 10.89 -6.42 -14.79
N SER A 377 10.84 -5.53 -13.79
CA SER A 377 9.58 -4.95 -13.36
C SER A 377 9.71 -3.51 -12.85
N VAL A 378 8.60 -2.78 -12.99
CA VAL A 378 8.35 -1.50 -12.31
C VAL A 378 6.93 -1.53 -11.77
N VAL A 379 6.75 -1.41 -10.46
CA VAL A 379 5.43 -1.21 -9.89
C VAL A 379 5.39 0.09 -9.10
N PHE A 380 4.29 0.83 -9.20
CA PHE A 380 4.12 2.05 -8.44
C PHE A 380 2.75 2.14 -7.76
N CYS A 381 2.75 2.67 -6.55
CA CYS A 381 1.55 2.99 -5.80
C CYS A 381 1.66 4.44 -5.33
N LEU A 382 0.94 5.34 -5.98
CA LEU A 382 1.10 6.78 -5.81
C LEU A 382 -0.26 7.46 -5.66
N PHE A 383 -0.32 8.46 -4.78
CA PHE A 383 -1.55 9.22 -4.60
C PHE A 383 -1.97 9.93 -5.90
N MET A 384 -1.07 10.73 -6.47
CA MET A 384 -1.27 11.43 -7.74
C MET A 384 0.10 11.74 -8.38
N PRO A 385 0.57 10.93 -9.35
CA PRO A 385 1.88 11.13 -10.00
C PRO A 385 1.81 12.25 -11.05
N THR A 386 1.99 13.50 -10.64
CA THR A 386 1.94 14.65 -11.55
C THR A 386 3.28 14.94 -12.23
N ASP A 387 4.38 14.35 -11.77
CA ASP A 387 5.66 14.42 -12.45
C ASP A 387 5.63 13.64 -13.77
N ALA A 388 5.71 14.35 -14.91
CA ALA A 388 5.58 13.73 -16.22
C ALA A 388 6.77 12.83 -16.58
N PRO A 389 8.06 13.25 -16.43
CA PRO A 389 9.19 12.39 -16.74
C PRO A 389 9.19 11.07 -15.95
N LEU A 390 8.83 11.09 -14.68
CA LEU A 390 8.75 9.89 -13.85
C LEU A 390 7.63 8.96 -14.32
N ARG A 391 6.43 9.49 -14.55
CA ARG A 391 5.28 8.71 -15.03
C ARG A 391 5.56 8.10 -16.41
N ASP A 392 6.12 8.89 -17.31
CA ASP A 392 6.44 8.47 -18.68
C ASP A 392 7.55 7.40 -18.70
N ALA A 393 8.53 7.47 -17.79
CA ALA A 393 9.53 6.42 -17.60
C ALA A 393 8.90 5.10 -17.14
N CYS A 394 7.93 5.13 -16.20
CA CYS A 394 7.19 3.93 -15.79
C CYS A 394 6.44 3.32 -17.00
N PHE A 395 5.74 4.13 -17.78
CA PHE A 395 4.99 3.66 -18.95
C PHE A 395 5.92 3.07 -20.00
N ALA A 396 7.04 3.75 -20.28
CA ALA A 396 8.05 3.26 -21.24
C ALA A 396 8.65 1.90 -20.82
N ALA A 397 8.82 1.66 -19.51
CA ALA A 397 9.25 0.35 -19.03
C ALA A 397 8.23 -0.75 -19.39
N GLY A 398 6.93 -0.49 -19.21
CA GLY A 398 5.85 -1.40 -19.60
C GLY A 398 5.81 -1.63 -21.12
N ASP A 399 5.97 -0.58 -21.91
CA ASP A 399 5.96 -0.64 -23.39
C ASP A 399 7.19 -1.40 -23.92
N ALA A 400 8.31 -1.35 -23.18
CA ALA A 400 9.52 -2.14 -23.49
C ALA A 400 9.43 -3.61 -23.05
N GLY A 401 8.25 -4.09 -22.65
CA GLY A 401 8.00 -5.50 -22.34
C GLY A 401 8.18 -5.92 -20.88
N ARG A 402 8.57 -5.01 -19.98
CA ARG A 402 8.68 -5.32 -18.54
C ARG A 402 7.31 -5.45 -17.89
N MET A 403 7.23 -6.20 -16.79
CA MET A 403 6.03 -6.15 -15.94
C MET A 403 5.90 -4.74 -15.36
N MET A 404 4.85 -4.00 -15.73
CA MET A 404 4.57 -2.68 -15.18
C MET A 404 3.13 -2.63 -14.70
N PHE A 405 2.95 -2.26 -13.43
CA PHE A 405 1.64 -2.02 -12.84
C PHE A 405 1.64 -0.73 -12.02
N GLY A 406 0.56 0.04 -12.17
CA GLY A 406 0.34 1.27 -11.42
C GLY A 406 -1.00 1.28 -10.69
N LEU A 407 -0.97 1.71 -9.42
CA LEU A 407 -2.17 1.97 -8.62
C LEU A 407 -2.16 3.41 -8.13
N VAL A 408 -3.22 4.16 -8.45
CA VAL A 408 -3.39 5.55 -8.02
C VAL A 408 -4.69 5.72 -7.22
N ASN A 409 -4.83 6.85 -6.52
CA ASN A 409 -6.04 7.07 -5.71
C ASN A 409 -7.29 7.22 -6.57
N SER A 410 -7.21 7.98 -7.67
CA SER A 410 -8.38 8.19 -8.55
C SER A 410 -7.96 8.60 -9.96
N ILE A 411 -8.76 8.18 -10.95
CA ILE A 411 -8.69 8.62 -12.35
C ILE A 411 -10.05 9.21 -12.72
N SER A 412 -10.09 10.52 -12.93
CA SER A 412 -11.35 11.20 -13.25
C SER A 412 -11.68 11.10 -14.73
N VAL A 413 -12.66 10.28 -15.10
CA VAL A 413 -13.17 10.15 -16.47
C VAL A 413 -13.68 11.50 -16.98
N LYS A 414 -14.50 12.21 -16.19
CA LYS A 414 -15.00 13.54 -16.56
C LYS A 414 -13.88 14.56 -16.69
N GLY A 415 -12.88 14.48 -15.81
CA GLY A 415 -11.69 15.32 -15.86
C GLY A 415 -10.85 15.07 -17.12
N ALA A 416 -10.70 13.81 -17.53
CA ALA A 416 -9.99 13.45 -18.76
C ALA A 416 -10.73 13.96 -20.00
N GLN A 417 -12.03 13.72 -20.12
CA GLN A 417 -12.87 14.24 -21.23
C GLN A 417 -12.84 15.77 -21.33
N ALA A 418 -12.90 16.47 -20.18
CA ALA A 418 -12.78 17.93 -20.16
C ALA A 418 -11.36 18.39 -20.58
N ALA A 419 -10.33 17.65 -20.21
CA ALA A 419 -8.95 17.94 -20.62
C ALA A 419 -8.77 17.73 -22.15
N GLU A 420 -9.31 16.65 -22.73
CA GLU A 420 -9.33 16.41 -24.18
C GLU A 420 -10.01 17.55 -24.93
N ALA A 421 -11.20 17.96 -24.48
CA ALA A 421 -11.93 19.08 -25.08
C ALA A 421 -11.14 20.39 -24.99
N ASN A 422 -10.54 20.70 -23.85
CA ASN A 422 -9.69 21.87 -23.68
C ASN A 422 -8.46 21.85 -24.61
N GLN A 423 -7.84 20.68 -24.77
CA GLN A 423 -6.68 20.50 -25.65
C GLN A 423 -7.09 20.68 -27.13
N HIS A 424 -8.25 20.15 -27.52
CA HIS A 424 -8.80 20.35 -28.86
C HIS A 424 -9.10 21.85 -29.12
N ASP A 425 -9.57 22.58 -28.10
CA ASP A 425 -9.81 24.04 -28.18
C ASP A 425 -8.50 24.88 -28.09
N GLY A 426 -7.32 24.25 -28.08
CA GLY A 426 -6.04 24.93 -27.98
C GLY A 426 -5.70 25.52 -26.60
N LYS A 427 -6.41 25.12 -25.55
CA LYS A 427 -6.15 25.58 -24.17
C LYS A 427 -5.01 24.81 -23.53
N THR A 428 -4.19 25.51 -22.75
CA THR A 428 -3.10 24.90 -21.98
C THR A 428 -3.65 24.13 -20.78
N LEU A 429 -3.23 22.87 -20.61
CA LEU A 429 -3.55 22.05 -19.44
C LEU A 429 -2.49 22.22 -18.35
N ASN A 430 -2.92 22.21 -17.09
CA ASN A 430 -2.01 22.15 -15.96
C ASN A 430 -1.49 20.72 -15.72
N SER A 431 -0.47 20.56 -14.86
CA SER A 431 0.17 19.27 -14.60
C SER A 431 -0.79 18.18 -14.07
N SER A 432 -1.77 18.56 -13.24
CA SER A 432 -2.77 17.61 -12.72
C SER A 432 -3.74 17.15 -13.81
N GLN A 433 -4.15 18.05 -14.72
CA GLN A 433 -5.00 17.69 -15.87
C GLN A 433 -4.26 16.78 -16.84
N LEU A 434 -2.99 17.09 -17.15
CA LEU A 434 -2.13 16.25 -18.00
C LEU A 434 -1.90 14.87 -17.37
N ALA A 435 -1.62 14.81 -16.07
CA ALA A 435 -1.46 13.55 -15.37
C ALA A 435 -2.73 12.70 -15.43
N ASN A 436 -3.88 13.27 -15.10
CA ASN A 436 -5.16 12.57 -15.15
C ASN A 436 -5.50 12.06 -16.55
N LEU A 437 -5.24 12.87 -17.59
CA LEU A 437 -5.46 12.48 -18.98
C LEU A 437 -4.56 11.31 -19.39
N SER A 438 -3.27 11.38 -19.08
CA SER A 438 -2.28 10.33 -19.37
C SER A 438 -2.62 9.01 -18.65
N LEU A 439 -3.00 9.08 -17.36
CA LEU A 439 -3.44 7.91 -16.58
C LEU A 439 -4.73 7.31 -17.15
N TYR A 440 -5.68 8.16 -17.57
CA TYR A 440 -6.93 7.72 -18.18
C TYR A 440 -6.70 6.92 -19.46
N HIS A 441 -5.88 7.43 -20.39
CA HIS A 441 -5.54 6.70 -21.61
C HIS A 441 -4.83 5.39 -21.29
N ARG A 442 -3.82 5.41 -20.43
CA ARG A 442 -3.07 4.21 -20.05
C ARG A 442 -3.97 3.13 -19.44
N SER A 443 -4.90 3.53 -18.59
CA SER A 443 -5.85 2.60 -17.95
C SER A 443 -6.80 1.92 -18.95
N ARG A 444 -7.10 2.57 -20.06
CA ARG A 444 -8.01 2.06 -21.10
C ARG A 444 -7.30 1.24 -22.17
N GLU A 445 -6.13 1.68 -22.58
CA GLU A 445 -5.39 1.09 -23.70
C GLU A 445 -4.54 -0.10 -23.26
N GLN A 446 -3.77 0.05 -22.18
CA GLN A 446 -2.84 -0.97 -21.70
C GLN A 446 -3.37 -1.78 -20.50
N ARG A 447 -4.31 -1.21 -19.75
CA ARG A 447 -4.95 -1.84 -18.57
C ARG A 447 -3.97 -2.28 -17.48
N ASP A 448 -2.82 -1.65 -17.43
CA ASP A 448 -1.77 -1.89 -16.46
C ASP A 448 -1.70 -0.81 -15.35
N VAL A 449 -2.49 0.27 -15.50
CA VAL A 449 -2.72 1.28 -14.47
C VAL A 449 -4.18 1.32 -14.10
N ILE A 450 -4.46 1.34 -12.80
CA ILE A 450 -5.82 1.38 -12.24
C ILE A 450 -5.91 2.39 -11.09
N ASP A 451 -7.14 2.74 -10.73
CA ASP A 451 -7.43 3.51 -9.52
C ASP A 451 -8.22 2.70 -8.47
N ALA A 452 -8.38 3.30 -7.29
CA ALA A 452 -9.11 2.68 -6.19
C ALA A 452 -10.62 2.68 -6.46
N GLU A 453 -11.09 1.71 -7.22
CA GLU A 453 -12.52 1.50 -7.50
C GLU A 453 -13.19 0.72 -6.36
N TYR A 454 -14.43 1.07 -6.06
CA TYR A 454 -15.26 0.35 -5.10
C TYR A 454 -16.69 0.19 -5.65
N PHE A 455 -17.37 -0.84 -5.17
CA PHE A 455 -18.75 -1.09 -5.56
C PHE A 455 -19.69 -0.04 -5.01
N SER A 456 -20.59 0.44 -5.87
CA SER A 456 -21.78 1.19 -5.45
C SER A 456 -22.98 0.24 -5.35
N PRO A 457 -24.08 0.63 -4.69
CA PRO A 457 -25.31 -0.16 -4.69
C PRO A 457 -25.80 -0.55 -6.10
N ALA A 458 -25.48 0.27 -7.11
CA ALA A 458 -25.83 0.00 -8.51
C ALA A 458 -24.87 -0.95 -9.22
N THR A 459 -23.64 -1.14 -8.73
CA THR A 459 -22.59 -1.91 -9.43
C THR A 459 -22.13 -3.14 -8.67
N VAL A 460 -22.51 -3.29 -7.38
CA VAL A 460 -22.09 -4.41 -6.55
C VAL A 460 -22.57 -5.75 -7.13
N PRO A 461 -21.69 -6.74 -7.30
CA PRO A 461 -22.11 -8.09 -7.70
C PRO A 461 -22.86 -8.80 -6.57
N LYS A 462 -23.70 -9.76 -6.95
CA LYS A 462 -24.38 -10.64 -6.00
C LYS A 462 -23.37 -11.35 -5.08
N GLY A 463 -23.61 -11.36 -3.78
CA GLY A 463 -22.73 -11.94 -2.76
C GLY A 463 -21.58 -11.05 -2.32
N PHE A 464 -21.49 -9.82 -2.85
CA PHE A 464 -20.53 -8.79 -2.44
C PHE A 464 -21.20 -7.57 -1.79
N GLU A 465 -22.51 -7.60 -1.62
CA GLU A 465 -23.32 -6.51 -1.04
C GLU A 465 -22.86 -6.05 0.35
N PRO A 466 -22.26 -6.91 1.21
CA PRO A 466 -21.77 -6.48 2.51
C PRO A 466 -20.57 -5.52 2.45
N GLU A 467 -19.91 -5.35 1.29
CA GLU A 467 -18.75 -4.45 1.20
C GLU A 467 -19.13 -3.00 1.48
N MET A 468 -18.35 -2.39 2.37
CA MET A 468 -18.56 -1.00 2.78
C MET A 468 -17.77 -0.04 1.92
N ARG A 469 -18.23 1.21 1.85
CA ARG A 469 -17.53 2.29 1.17
C ARG A 469 -16.72 3.17 2.12
N VAL A 470 -17.22 3.31 3.33
CA VAL A 470 -16.65 4.12 4.40
C VAL A 470 -16.72 3.35 5.71
N PHE A 471 -16.04 3.83 6.73
CA PHE A 471 -16.11 3.25 8.07
C PHE A 471 -17.56 3.24 8.59
N PRO A 472 -18.00 2.20 9.37
CA PRO A 472 -19.36 2.11 9.88
C PRO A 472 -19.79 3.37 10.66
N GLY A 473 -20.99 3.87 10.38
CA GLY A 473 -21.55 5.06 11.00
C GLY A 473 -21.02 6.40 10.47
N GLU A 474 -20.07 6.39 9.53
CA GLU A 474 -19.58 7.60 8.86
C GLU A 474 -20.38 7.90 7.59
N ALA A 475 -20.56 9.19 7.31
CA ALA A 475 -21.17 9.63 6.07
C ALA A 475 -20.17 9.53 4.90
N ALA A 476 -20.60 8.99 3.77
CA ALA A 476 -19.78 9.01 2.57
C ALA A 476 -19.49 10.47 2.14
N PRO A 477 -18.22 10.84 1.93
CA PRO A 477 -17.88 12.19 1.49
C PRO A 477 -18.45 12.45 0.09
N PRO A 478 -18.69 13.73 -0.29
CA PRO A 478 -19.22 14.11 -1.60
C PRO A 478 -18.24 13.84 -2.75
N TYR A 479 -16.99 13.53 -2.44
CA TYR A 479 -15.91 13.17 -3.36
C TYR A 479 -15.33 11.80 -2.97
N PRO A 480 -14.64 11.10 -3.89
CA PRO A 480 -14.00 9.83 -3.54
C PRO A 480 -13.06 9.98 -2.35
N PRO A 481 -13.13 9.09 -1.35
CA PRO A 481 -12.23 9.15 -0.20
C PRO A 481 -10.78 8.92 -0.65
N VAL A 482 -9.84 9.43 0.13
CA VAL A 482 -8.42 9.07 -0.04
C VAL A 482 -8.24 7.68 0.51
N VAL A 483 -8.02 6.72 -0.38
CA VAL A 483 -7.79 5.31 -0.05
C VAL A 483 -6.33 4.94 -0.30
N ILE A 484 -5.79 5.35 -1.46
CA ILE A 484 -4.38 5.16 -1.79
C ILE A 484 -3.61 6.41 -1.37
N HIS A 485 -2.89 6.28 -0.26
CA HIS A 485 -2.01 7.34 0.25
C HIS A 485 -0.53 6.92 0.24
N HIS A 486 -0.23 5.76 -0.32
CA HIS A 486 1.13 5.32 -0.60
C HIS A 486 1.86 6.26 -1.56
N LYS A 487 3.17 6.29 -1.43
CA LYS A 487 4.11 7.05 -2.26
C LYS A 487 5.35 6.19 -2.47
N PHE A 488 5.20 5.13 -3.30
CA PHE A 488 6.33 4.26 -3.57
C PHE A 488 6.40 3.77 -5.02
N ILE A 489 7.63 3.49 -5.43
CA ILE A 489 7.99 2.81 -6.67
C ILE A 489 8.91 1.67 -6.30
N VAL A 490 8.66 0.48 -6.85
CA VAL A 490 9.54 -0.69 -6.68
C VAL A 490 10.03 -1.13 -8.05
N ILE A 491 11.33 -1.30 -8.15
CA ILE A 491 12.03 -1.69 -9.37
C ILE A 491 12.65 -3.06 -9.15
N ASP A 492 12.40 -3.99 -10.08
CA ASP A 492 13.00 -5.32 -10.12
C ASP A 492 12.87 -6.11 -8.81
N ALA A 493 11.68 -6.05 -8.17
CA ALA A 493 11.42 -6.66 -6.85
C ALA A 493 11.69 -8.17 -6.81
N GLU A 494 11.56 -8.83 -7.94
CA GLU A 494 11.85 -10.25 -8.15
C GLU A 494 13.34 -10.54 -8.42
N GLY A 495 14.15 -9.50 -8.67
CA GLY A 495 15.55 -9.60 -9.03
C GLY A 495 16.54 -9.68 -7.86
N GLU A 496 17.84 -9.68 -8.20
CA GLU A 496 18.93 -9.71 -7.22
C GLU A 496 19.22 -8.33 -6.60
N ASN A 497 18.98 -7.25 -7.33
CA ASN A 497 19.30 -5.88 -6.95
C ASN A 497 18.07 -4.96 -6.98
N PRO A 498 17.02 -5.26 -6.23
CA PRO A 498 15.81 -4.46 -6.24
C PRO A 498 16.01 -3.10 -5.59
N ILE A 499 15.16 -2.14 -5.99
CA ILE A 499 15.14 -0.80 -5.42
C ILE A 499 13.71 -0.46 -5.01
N VAL A 500 13.55 0.07 -3.81
CA VAL A 500 12.31 0.69 -3.33
C VAL A 500 12.55 2.17 -3.12
N TYR A 501 11.77 3.01 -3.80
CA TYR A 501 11.65 4.43 -3.50
C TYR A 501 10.36 4.67 -2.73
N THR A 502 10.44 5.36 -1.59
CA THR A 502 9.30 5.64 -0.72
C THR A 502 9.53 6.92 0.10
N GLY A 503 8.64 7.25 1.04
CA GLY A 503 8.76 8.42 1.91
C GLY A 503 7.46 9.21 2.01
N SER A 504 7.56 10.51 2.29
CA SER A 504 6.41 11.41 2.36
C SER A 504 6.06 12.06 1.02
N ALA A 505 7.00 12.11 0.08
CA ALA A 505 6.90 12.86 -1.18
C ALA A 505 5.92 12.22 -2.18
N ASN A 506 5.02 13.02 -2.72
CA ASN A 506 3.99 12.58 -3.69
C ASN A 506 4.51 12.37 -5.13
N MET A 507 5.81 12.46 -5.38
CA MET A 507 6.41 12.40 -6.72
C MET A 507 5.76 13.44 -7.64
N SER A 508 5.78 14.69 -7.21
CA SER A 508 5.16 15.82 -7.90
C SER A 508 6.03 17.06 -7.80
N SER A 509 5.90 17.98 -8.77
CA SER A 509 6.64 19.25 -8.76
C SER A 509 6.44 20.09 -7.48
N ASN A 510 5.27 19.99 -6.84
CA ASN A 510 5.04 20.63 -5.55
C ASN A 510 5.86 19.98 -4.43
N SER A 511 5.98 18.65 -4.43
CA SER A 511 6.83 17.92 -3.49
C SER A 511 8.29 18.29 -3.67
N GLU A 512 8.76 18.42 -4.91
CA GLU A 512 10.15 18.71 -5.24
C GLU A 512 10.59 20.12 -4.81
N HIS A 513 9.73 21.14 -4.95
CA HIS A 513 10.16 22.54 -4.89
C HIS A 513 9.48 23.40 -3.83
N TYR A 514 8.36 22.96 -3.24
CA TYR A 514 7.54 23.82 -2.39
C TYR A 514 7.15 23.23 -1.05
N ASN A 515 7.30 21.90 -0.88
CA ASN A 515 6.97 21.23 0.36
C ASN A 515 8.22 20.80 1.13
N ASP A 516 8.12 20.74 2.45
CA ASP A 516 9.10 20.01 3.26
C ASP A 516 8.74 18.54 3.26
N GLU A 517 9.54 17.70 2.60
CA GLU A 517 9.30 16.27 2.44
C GLU A 517 10.60 15.47 2.48
N ASN A 518 10.46 14.15 2.53
CA ASN A 518 11.57 13.22 2.41
C ASN A 518 11.30 12.12 1.39
N LEU A 519 12.38 11.63 0.80
CA LEU A 519 12.45 10.46 -0.06
C LEU A 519 13.46 9.47 0.52
N LEU A 520 13.13 8.20 0.46
CA LEU A 520 14.01 7.08 0.79
C LEU A 520 14.28 6.25 -0.45
N GLU A 521 15.54 5.84 -0.65
CA GLU A 521 15.93 4.75 -1.53
C GLU A 521 16.37 3.58 -0.63
N ILE A 522 15.72 2.42 -0.77
CA ILE A 522 16.03 1.23 0.00
C ILE A 522 16.41 0.10 -0.97
N ARG A 523 17.62 -0.44 -0.84
CA ARG A 523 18.10 -1.58 -1.61
C ARG A 523 18.19 -2.79 -0.69
N ASP A 524 17.14 -3.60 -0.72
CA ASP A 524 17.03 -4.83 0.07
C ASP A 524 15.96 -5.76 -0.52
N ARG A 525 16.30 -7.05 -0.69
CA ARG A 525 15.40 -8.03 -1.32
C ARG A 525 14.16 -8.34 -0.48
N ARG A 526 14.32 -8.42 0.83
CA ARG A 526 13.20 -8.70 1.75
C ARG A 526 12.21 -7.54 1.71
N ILE A 527 12.69 -6.30 1.83
CA ILE A 527 11.82 -5.12 1.81
C ILE A 527 11.13 -4.98 0.46
N ALA A 528 11.84 -5.14 -0.66
CA ALA A 528 11.25 -5.09 -1.99
C ALA A 528 10.18 -6.17 -2.19
N GLY A 529 10.43 -7.39 -1.71
CA GLY A 529 9.44 -8.47 -1.71
C GLY A 529 8.20 -8.16 -0.87
N THR A 530 8.37 -7.51 0.29
CA THR A 530 7.27 -7.03 1.12
C THR A 530 6.41 -5.99 0.38
N TYR A 531 7.05 -5.00 -0.24
CA TYR A 531 6.34 -3.99 -1.04
C TYR A 531 5.59 -4.60 -2.22
N LEU A 532 6.20 -5.55 -2.92
CA LEU A 532 5.56 -6.23 -4.04
C LEU A 532 4.32 -7.03 -3.59
N ALA A 533 4.42 -7.77 -2.48
CA ALA A 533 3.31 -8.54 -1.93
C ALA A 533 2.13 -7.63 -1.55
N GLU A 534 2.40 -6.55 -0.83
CA GLU A 534 1.38 -5.58 -0.41
C GLU A 534 0.81 -4.78 -1.60
N PHE A 535 1.65 -4.39 -2.56
CA PHE A 535 1.21 -3.74 -3.79
C PHE A 535 0.24 -4.62 -4.56
N LEU A 536 0.60 -5.87 -4.85
CA LEU A 536 -0.24 -6.77 -5.65
C LEU A 536 -1.53 -7.14 -4.92
N ARG A 537 -1.53 -7.21 -3.57
CA ARG A 537 -2.76 -7.36 -2.79
C ARG A 537 -3.75 -6.23 -3.07
N LEU A 538 -3.29 -4.98 -3.03
CA LEU A 538 -4.13 -3.80 -3.30
C LEU A 538 -4.51 -3.73 -4.78
N TYR A 539 -3.54 -3.89 -5.67
CA TYR A 539 -3.74 -3.80 -7.11
C TYR A 539 -4.80 -4.81 -7.61
N GLU A 540 -4.65 -6.08 -7.27
CA GLU A 540 -5.60 -7.12 -7.69
C GLU A 540 -6.98 -6.98 -7.00
N HIS A 541 -7.03 -6.44 -5.79
CA HIS A 541 -8.27 -6.10 -5.12
C HIS A 541 -9.07 -5.07 -5.92
N TYR A 542 -8.46 -3.94 -6.29
CA TYR A 542 -9.13 -2.88 -7.05
C TYR A 542 -9.32 -3.26 -8.52
N ARG A 543 -8.38 -3.99 -9.12
CA ARG A 543 -8.52 -4.50 -10.49
C ARG A 543 -9.75 -5.39 -10.65
N ALA A 544 -10.01 -6.30 -9.72
CA ALA A 544 -11.18 -7.15 -9.76
C ALA A 544 -12.49 -6.33 -9.75
N ARG A 545 -12.52 -5.22 -8.99
CA ARG A 545 -13.67 -4.31 -8.93
C ARG A 545 -13.84 -3.50 -10.20
N ALA A 546 -12.76 -2.96 -10.71
CA ALA A 546 -12.76 -2.20 -11.98
C ALA A 546 -13.29 -3.07 -13.12
N LEU A 547 -12.82 -4.32 -13.24
CA LEU A 547 -13.29 -5.27 -14.27
C LEU A 547 -14.78 -5.63 -14.12
N ALA A 548 -15.26 -5.86 -12.90
CA ALA A 548 -16.67 -6.16 -12.65
C ALA A 548 -17.59 -4.98 -12.97
N ILE A 549 -17.15 -3.76 -12.63
CA ILE A 549 -17.87 -2.52 -12.96
C ILE A 549 -17.90 -2.29 -14.48
N GLU A 550 -16.78 -2.50 -15.16
CA GLU A 550 -16.68 -2.37 -16.62
C GLU A 550 -17.57 -3.39 -17.34
N ALA A 551 -17.56 -4.64 -16.91
CA ALA A 551 -18.42 -5.69 -17.48
C ALA A 551 -19.92 -5.33 -17.39
N LYS A 552 -20.35 -4.73 -16.27
CA LYS A 552 -21.72 -4.25 -16.12
C LYS A 552 -22.03 -3.08 -17.05
N ARG A 553 -21.12 -2.11 -17.21
CA ARG A 553 -21.31 -0.95 -18.11
C ARG A 553 -21.38 -1.36 -19.59
N SER A 554 -20.65 -2.41 -19.98
CA SER A 554 -20.56 -2.89 -21.37
C SER A 554 -21.72 -3.81 -21.75
N GLY A 555 -22.39 -4.43 -20.79
CA GLY A 555 -23.44 -5.44 -21.00
C GLY A 555 -24.79 -4.92 -21.54
N GLY A 556 -24.92 -3.66 -21.88
CA GLY A 556 -26.09 -3.04 -22.50
C GLY A 556 -27.32 -2.88 -21.57
N ALA A 557 -28.14 -1.86 -21.82
CA ALA A 557 -29.24 -1.40 -20.97
C ALA A 557 -30.46 -2.35 -20.83
N THR A 558 -30.39 -3.60 -21.27
CA THR A 558 -31.54 -4.52 -21.25
C THR A 558 -31.74 -5.28 -19.93
N HIS A 559 -30.79 -5.19 -18.97
CA HIS A 559 -30.93 -5.80 -17.64
C HIS A 559 -30.52 -4.82 -16.52
N ALA A 560 -31.19 -3.68 -16.44
CA ALA A 560 -30.92 -2.61 -15.48
C ALA A 560 -31.02 -3.05 -13.99
N ASP A 561 -31.71 -4.14 -13.69
CA ASP A 561 -32.05 -4.58 -12.33
C ASP A 561 -31.27 -5.82 -11.84
N ALA A 562 -30.45 -6.44 -12.68
CA ALA A 562 -29.74 -7.65 -12.26
C ALA A 562 -28.30 -7.32 -11.81
N HIS A 563 -27.98 -7.58 -10.54
CA HIS A 563 -26.60 -7.60 -10.06
C HIS A 563 -25.82 -8.68 -10.80
N PRO A 564 -24.62 -8.39 -11.35
CA PRO A 564 -23.84 -9.40 -12.07
C PRO A 564 -23.44 -10.52 -11.11
N THR A 565 -23.59 -11.77 -11.55
CA THR A 565 -23.07 -12.93 -10.83
C THR A 565 -21.66 -13.19 -11.32
N LEU A 566 -20.69 -13.12 -10.41
CA LEU A 566 -19.32 -13.52 -10.68
C LEU A 566 -19.17 -15.00 -10.37
N SER A 567 -18.60 -15.77 -11.29
CA SER A 567 -18.34 -17.21 -11.12
C SER A 567 -17.00 -17.60 -11.72
N LEU A 568 -16.50 -18.77 -11.31
CA LEU A 568 -15.37 -19.39 -11.97
C LEU A 568 -15.76 -19.82 -13.39
N GLN A 569 -14.80 -19.74 -14.31
CA GLN A 569 -14.99 -20.27 -15.67
C GLN A 569 -14.97 -21.79 -15.65
N PRO A 570 -15.91 -22.49 -16.33
CA PRO A 570 -16.01 -23.94 -16.30
C PRO A 570 -14.99 -24.68 -17.16
N ASP A 571 -14.07 -23.96 -17.79
CA ASP A 571 -13.06 -24.48 -18.70
C ASP A 571 -11.78 -23.64 -18.67
N SER A 572 -10.77 -23.97 -19.49
CA SER A 572 -9.46 -23.33 -19.53
C SER A 572 -9.43 -21.92 -20.12
N ARG A 573 -10.54 -21.38 -20.63
CA ARG A 573 -10.56 -20.04 -21.28
C ARG A 573 -10.09 -18.93 -20.35
N TRP A 574 -10.27 -19.08 -19.03
CA TRP A 574 -9.75 -18.12 -18.04
C TRP A 574 -8.23 -17.93 -18.11
N ALA A 575 -7.50 -19.01 -18.46
CA ALA A 575 -6.03 -19.03 -18.47
C ALA A 575 -5.43 -18.41 -19.73
N ARG A 576 -6.17 -18.32 -20.83
CA ARG A 576 -5.64 -17.89 -22.15
C ARG A 576 -4.91 -16.56 -22.11
N LYS A 577 -5.43 -15.56 -21.39
CA LYS A 577 -4.81 -14.23 -21.26
C LYS A 577 -3.41 -14.26 -20.66
N TYR A 578 -3.08 -15.26 -19.84
CA TYR A 578 -1.78 -15.44 -19.23
C TYR A 578 -0.72 -16.00 -20.20
N PHE A 579 -1.13 -16.43 -21.41
CA PHE A 579 -0.27 -16.97 -22.45
C PHE A 579 -0.30 -16.14 -23.74
N VAL A 580 -1.01 -15.01 -23.75
CA VAL A 580 -0.95 -14.05 -24.85
C VAL A 580 0.32 -13.22 -24.70
N GLU A 581 1.22 -13.33 -25.65
CA GLU A 581 2.49 -12.59 -25.65
C GLU A 581 2.25 -11.08 -25.50
N GLY A 582 3.02 -10.43 -24.62
CA GLY A 582 2.92 -9.00 -24.37
C GLY A 582 1.75 -8.56 -23.49
N SER A 583 0.79 -9.46 -23.14
CA SER A 583 -0.28 -9.08 -22.21
C SER A 583 0.25 -8.80 -20.80
N PRO A 584 -0.38 -7.90 -20.03
CA PRO A 584 0.00 -7.63 -18.64
C PRO A 584 0.02 -8.91 -17.79
N GLU A 585 -0.94 -9.82 -18.00
CA GLU A 585 -1.05 -11.09 -17.30
C GLU A 585 0.11 -12.05 -17.63
N ALA A 586 0.52 -12.14 -18.90
CA ALA A 586 1.65 -12.97 -19.30
C ALA A 586 2.97 -12.44 -18.74
N LYS A 587 3.18 -11.13 -18.81
CA LYS A 587 4.35 -10.46 -18.22
C LYS A 587 4.43 -10.73 -16.71
N ALA A 588 3.32 -10.57 -15.98
CA ALA A 588 3.27 -10.83 -14.55
C ALA A 588 3.53 -12.29 -14.20
N ARG A 589 2.89 -13.25 -14.91
CA ARG A 589 3.13 -14.69 -14.72
C ARG A 589 4.60 -15.03 -14.84
N ILE A 590 5.25 -14.54 -15.90
CA ILE A 590 6.68 -14.81 -16.18
C ILE A 590 7.56 -14.14 -15.11
N ALA A 591 7.40 -12.84 -14.87
CA ALA A 591 8.25 -12.08 -13.96
C ALA A 591 8.17 -12.62 -12.52
N LEU A 592 6.96 -12.91 -12.03
CA LEU A 592 6.75 -13.27 -10.65
C LEU A 592 7.11 -14.72 -10.32
N ALA A 593 6.84 -15.69 -11.21
CA ALA A 593 7.01 -17.11 -10.93
C ALA A 593 8.36 -17.68 -11.41
N THR A 594 9.02 -17.06 -12.39
CA THR A 594 10.29 -17.54 -12.93
C THR A 594 11.45 -17.06 -12.03
N PRO A 595 12.36 -17.96 -11.60
CA PRO A 595 13.58 -17.53 -10.94
C PRO A 595 14.40 -16.66 -11.90
N VAL A 596 14.71 -15.44 -11.48
CA VAL A 596 15.61 -14.57 -12.25
C VAL A 596 17.00 -15.18 -12.18
N ARG A 597 17.51 -15.63 -13.33
CA ARG A 597 18.93 -15.92 -13.49
C ARG A 597 19.56 -14.62 -13.99
N ASP A 598 20.30 -13.98 -13.12
CA ASP A 598 21.17 -12.89 -13.56
C ASP A 598 22.19 -13.46 -14.56
N VAL A 599 22.15 -12.95 -15.77
CA VAL A 599 23.09 -13.30 -16.85
C VAL A 599 24.34 -12.43 -16.70
#